data_5f659fc8a8098416a2f7aa54f256d273
#
_entry.id   5f659fc8a8098416a2f7aa54f256d273
#
_cell.length_a   1.000
_cell.length_b   1.000
_cell.length_c   1.000
_cell.angle_alpha   90.00
_cell.angle_beta   90.00
_cell.angle_gamma   90.00
#
_symmetry.space_group_name_H-M   'P 1'
#
loop_
_entity.id
_entity.type
_entity.pdbx_description
1 polymer ?
#
loop_
_entity_poly.entity_id
_entity_poly.type
_entity_poly.pdbx_seq_one_letter_code
_entity_poly.pdbx_strand_id
1 'polypeptide(L)'
;MDIDMRKIALWLLMLPMATWAANNDLKPRLVVCTDIAPADVEPDDMESMVRLMAYADMFEIEALITSVGWNCDPYPAEWAQYLQRVIEAYRKDVPKLMKRSEQQSFLSIEKENGQQSMGYWPSADYLKSRAVMGSVHGGIKVIGEGNDSQGSELLIRLADEDDSRPIYVAAWGGANTLAQAIWRVKQTRSAEELKQFVRKFRIYTITDQDMQYNMRMDRAYSSHMWLRKEFSDDLQFIWDEGTWQEQCELGKRHWQQHKEYIQGKGALGKEYPDYKWGVEGDTPSFLYVMPNGLNNPEYPYQAGWAGYHKRGLCADSLTTAWTSWQEPLRSISVGYKQRFYPDELNDFMARMQWADAGSGNRNPQVIINRSNGFQSVLINVKAGETIRLDASKSKDPDGDYLTFRWWQQPEIGRIRVAIDQSDQPVAFVHIPADARGDAIHLICEVHDDGPFHLVSYRRIILICKHGT
;
A
#
# COMPACT_ATOMS: atom_id res chain seq x y z
N MET A 1 24.47 6.16 -21.95
CA MET A 1 23.72 5.30 -22.87
C MET A 1 22.27 5.71 -22.74
N ASP A 2 21.80 6.59 -23.62
CA ASP A 2 20.44 7.11 -23.61
C ASP A 2 19.48 5.99 -23.93
N ILE A 3 18.73 5.54 -22.92
CA ILE A 3 17.63 4.59 -23.11
C ILE A 3 16.51 5.38 -23.77
N ASP A 4 16.21 5.03 -25.01
CA ASP A 4 15.18 5.65 -25.83
C ASP A 4 13.80 5.51 -25.17
N MET A 5 13.42 6.55 -24.42
CA MET A 5 12.13 6.66 -23.73
C MET A 5 10.91 6.49 -24.65
N ARG A 6 11.11 6.56 -25.97
CA ARG A 6 10.05 6.34 -26.98
C ARG A 6 9.58 4.89 -27.03
N LYS A 7 10.44 3.93 -26.65
CA LYS A 7 10.08 2.50 -26.61
C LYS A 7 9.28 2.12 -25.35
N ILE A 8 9.49 2.83 -24.24
CA ILE A 8 8.74 2.58 -22.99
C ILE A 8 7.28 3.07 -23.11
N ALA A 9 7.05 4.19 -23.79
CA ALA A 9 5.68 4.69 -24.02
C ALA A 9 4.84 3.78 -24.92
N LEU A 10 5.46 3.06 -25.87
CA LEU A 10 4.74 2.16 -26.80
C LEU A 10 4.37 0.81 -26.14
N TRP A 11 5.13 0.33 -25.16
CA TRP A 11 4.81 -0.93 -24.44
C TRP A 11 3.72 -0.77 -23.40
N LEU A 12 3.54 0.43 -22.84
CA LEU A 12 2.46 0.74 -21.88
C LEU A 12 1.07 0.79 -22.55
N LEU A 13 1.00 0.90 -23.87
CA LEU A 13 -0.26 1.00 -24.63
C LEU A 13 -0.82 -0.35 -25.09
N MET A 14 -0.11 -1.46 -24.91
CA MET A 14 -0.51 -2.79 -25.43
C MET A 14 -0.68 -3.89 -24.36
N LEU A 15 -0.80 -3.55 -23.09
CA LEU A 15 -1.30 -4.52 -22.11
C LEU A 15 -2.83 -4.64 -22.27
N PRO A 16 -3.39 -5.84 -22.26
CA PRO A 16 -4.82 -6.02 -22.51
C PRO A 16 -5.63 -5.34 -21.42
N MET A 17 -6.28 -4.22 -21.77
CA MET A 17 -7.23 -3.49 -20.92
C MET A 17 -8.49 -4.32 -20.56
N ALA A 18 -8.56 -5.58 -20.95
CA ALA A 18 -9.82 -6.33 -20.96
C ALA A 18 -10.13 -7.11 -19.67
N THR A 19 -9.20 -7.21 -18.70
CA THR A 19 -9.42 -8.05 -17.51
C THR A 19 -9.67 -7.31 -16.21
N TRP A 20 -9.51 -5.99 -16.16
CA TRP A 20 -9.65 -5.19 -14.93
C TRP A 20 -11.08 -4.67 -14.65
N ALA A 21 -11.97 -4.72 -15.62
CA ALA A 21 -13.33 -4.17 -15.46
C ALA A 21 -14.28 -5.03 -14.59
N ALA A 22 -13.90 -6.27 -14.26
CA ALA A 22 -14.80 -7.22 -13.59
C ALA A 22 -14.63 -7.31 -12.06
N ASN A 23 -13.59 -6.71 -11.45
CA ASN A 23 -13.26 -6.89 -10.03
C ASN A 23 -13.17 -5.58 -9.23
N ASN A 24 -13.92 -4.54 -9.59
CA ASN A 24 -13.85 -3.21 -8.95
C ASN A 24 -14.25 -3.19 -7.46
N ASP A 25 -14.86 -4.26 -6.96
CA ASP A 25 -15.37 -4.35 -5.60
C ASP A 25 -14.55 -5.28 -4.70
N LEU A 26 -13.51 -5.93 -5.22
CA LEU A 26 -12.66 -6.83 -4.45
C LEU A 26 -11.51 -6.07 -3.77
N LYS A 27 -11.19 -6.50 -2.56
CA LYS A 27 -10.03 -5.99 -1.82
C LYS A 27 -8.73 -6.36 -2.52
N PRO A 28 -7.66 -5.53 -2.43
CA PRO A 28 -6.32 -5.97 -2.76
C PRO A 28 -5.85 -7.07 -1.80
N ARG A 29 -5.17 -8.09 -2.34
CA ARG A 29 -4.60 -9.21 -1.57
C ARG A 29 -3.31 -8.76 -0.89
N LEU A 30 -3.28 -8.75 0.43
CA LEU A 30 -2.16 -8.24 1.23
C LEU A 30 -1.52 -9.36 2.07
N VAL A 31 -0.21 -9.47 1.99
CA VAL A 31 0.65 -10.25 2.88
C VAL A 31 1.55 -9.29 3.64
N VAL A 32 1.70 -9.49 4.94
CA VAL A 32 2.63 -8.73 5.78
C VAL A 32 3.70 -9.68 6.31
N CYS A 33 4.98 -9.29 6.15
CA CYS A 33 6.13 -9.94 6.78
C CYS A 33 6.65 -8.98 7.86
N THR A 34 6.42 -9.32 9.15
CA THR A 34 6.65 -8.44 10.30
C THR A 34 7.66 -9.03 11.28
N ASP A 35 8.60 -8.25 11.76
CA ASP A 35 9.48 -8.62 12.88
C ASP A 35 8.94 -8.14 14.23
N ILE A 36 7.59 -8.08 14.33
CA ILE A 36 6.85 -7.66 15.53
C ILE A 36 7.44 -8.22 16.81
N ALA A 37 7.71 -7.35 17.76
CA ALA A 37 8.48 -7.63 18.97
C ALA A 37 7.88 -6.93 20.20
N PRO A 38 8.45 -7.12 21.40
CA PRO A 38 8.10 -6.31 22.56
C PRO A 38 8.28 -4.82 22.27
N ALA A 39 7.41 -3.97 22.82
CA ALA A 39 7.42 -2.53 22.58
C ALA A 39 8.70 -1.82 23.06
N ASP A 40 9.48 -2.41 23.95
CA ASP A 40 10.78 -1.91 24.36
C ASP A 40 11.92 -2.33 23.41
N VAL A 41 11.63 -3.18 22.42
CA VAL A 41 12.54 -3.60 21.35
C VAL A 41 12.18 -2.92 20.04
N GLU A 42 10.98 -3.18 19.50
CA GLU A 42 10.51 -2.73 18.20
C GLU A 42 9.01 -2.35 18.28
N PRO A 43 8.66 -1.09 18.66
CA PRO A 43 7.27 -0.70 18.85
C PRO A 43 6.51 -0.41 17.55
N ASP A 44 7.17 -0.01 16.46
CA ASP A 44 6.52 0.50 15.24
C ASP A 44 5.78 -0.59 14.45
N ASP A 45 6.22 -1.85 14.48
CA ASP A 45 5.43 -3.00 14.02
C ASP A 45 4.09 -3.12 14.76
N MET A 46 4.09 -2.94 16.09
CA MET A 46 2.86 -2.96 16.88
C MET A 46 1.94 -1.79 16.52
N GLU A 47 2.50 -0.59 16.35
CA GLU A 47 1.76 0.61 15.93
C GLU A 47 1.14 0.39 14.54
N SER A 48 1.94 -0.07 13.58
CA SER A 48 1.52 -0.34 12.20
C SER A 48 0.51 -1.48 12.13
N MET A 49 0.63 -2.53 12.97
CA MET A 49 -0.32 -3.64 13.02
C MET A 49 -1.67 -3.20 13.59
N VAL A 50 -1.69 -2.37 14.63
CA VAL A 50 -2.93 -1.78 15.16
C VAL A 50 -3.62 -0.97 14.07
N ARG A 51 -2.87 -0.15 13.33
CA ARG A 51 -3.42 0.61 12.21
C ARG A 51 -3.96 -0.30 11.11
N LEU A 52 -3.21 -1.31 10.69
CA LEU A 52 -3.67 -2.28 9.69
C LEU A 52 -4.99 -2.94 10.08
N MET A 53 -5.14 -3.34 11.34
CA MET A 53 -6.39 -3.93 11.83
C MET A 53 -7.57 -2.95 11.75
N ALA A 54 -7.35 -1.65 11.95
CA ALA A 54 -8.38 -0.62 11.75
C ALA A 54 -8.75 -0.42 10.27
N TYR A 55 -8.00 -1.01 9.34
CA TYR A 55 -8.25 -1.01 7.90
C TYR A 55 -8.52 -2.40 7.32
N ALA A 56 -8.87 -3.40 8.16
CA ALA A 56 -9.10 -4.75 7.69
C ALA A 56 -10.28 -4.88 6.71
N ASP A 57 -11.15 -3.88 6.62
CA ASP A 57 -12.22 -3.78 5.61
C ASP A 57 -11.71 -3.39 4.21
N MET A 58 -10.49 -2.86 4.11
CA MET A 58 -9.88 -2.36 2.88
C MET A 58 -8.92 -3.35 2.23
N PHE A 59 -8.44 -4.36 2.98
CA PHE A 59 -7.47 -5.35 2.53
C PHE A 59 -7.97 -6.77 2.73
N GLU A 60 -7.76 -7.64 1.74
CA GLU A 60 -7.82 -9.08 1.92
C GLU A 60 -6.48 -9.53 2.52
N ILE A 61 -6.44 -9.61 3.86
CA ILE A 61 -5.22 -9.96 4.61
C ILE A 61 -5.00 -11.46 4.49
N GLU A 62 -4.20 -11.85 3.51
CA GLU A 62 -3.94 -13.24 3.14
C GLU A 62 -2.95 -13.95 4.06
N ALA A 63 -2.00 -13.20 4.61
CA ALA A 63 -1.06 -13.71 5.58
C ALA A 63 -0.46 -12.61 6.45
N LEU A 64 -0.23 -12.95 7.73
CA LEU A 64 0.55 -12.21 8.69
C LEU A 64 1.71 -13.11 9.11
N ILE A 65 2.88 -12.88 8.55
CA ILE A 65 4.03 -13.78 8.63
C ILE A 65 5.09 -13.14 9.51
N THR A 66 5.55 -13.82 10.57
CA THR A 66 6.69 -13.34 11.34
C THR A 66 7.98 -13.42 10.51
N SER A 67 8.86 -12.46 10.67
CA SER A 67 10.16 -12.42 9.97
C SER A 67 11.27 -11.95 10.91
N VAL A 68 12.50 -12.09 10.49
CA VAL A 68 13.63 -11.42 11.13
C VAL A 68 13.63 -9.93 10.77
N GLY A 69 14.31 -9.14 11.56
CA GLY A 69 14.58 -7.74 11.30
C GLY A 69 15.86 -7.30 11.94
N TRP A 70 16.12 -6.01 11.98
CA TRP A 70 17.35 -5.47 12.53
C TRP A 70 17.59 -5.80 14.00
N ASN A 71 16.54 -6.02 14.77
CA ASN A 71 16.57 -6.23 16.21
C ASN A 71 16.61 -7.71 16.61
N CYS A 72 16.45 -8.64 15.67
CA CYS A 72 16.42 -10.07 15.97
C CYS A 72 16.92 -10.94 14.80
N ASP A 73 17.82 -11.85 15.11
CA ASP A 73 18.20 -13.02 14.31
C ASP A 73 18.90 -14.01 15.25
N PRO A 74 18.30 -15.16 15.58
CA PRO A 74 17.00 -15.65 15.09
C PRO A 74 15.79 -14.88 15.66
N TYR A 75 14.66 -14.92 14.92
CA TYR A 75 13.39 -14.40 15.42
C TYR A 75 12.91 -15.26 16.60
N PRO A 76 12.69 -14.70 17.80
CA PRO A 76 12.21 -15.46 18.95
C PRO A 76 10.76 -15.91 18.75
N ALA A 77 10.51 -17.21 18.78
CA ALA A 77 9.18 -17.77 18.50
C ALA A 77 8.09 -17.22 19.44
N GLU A 78 8.45 -16.91 20.70
CA GLU A 78 7.54 -16.31 21.66
C GLU A 78 7.05 -14.91 21.30
N TRP A 79 7.75 -14.19 20.42
CA TRP A 79 7.32 -12.87 19.98
C TRP A 79 6.09 -12.91 19.08
N ALA A 80 5.79 -14.04 18.45
CA ALA A 80 4.55 -14.22 17.68
C ALA A 80 3.28 -13.97 18.55
N GLN A 81 3.38 -14.02 19.88
CA GLN A 81 2.30 -13.64 20.79
C GLN A 81 1.83 -12.18 20.62
N TYR A 82 2.73 -11.27 20.21
CA TYR A 82 2.37 -9.86 20.01
C TYR A 82 1.41 -9.70 18.84
N LEU A 83 1.63 -10.45 17.76
CA LEU A 83 0.67 -10.52 16.64
C LEU A 83 -0.68 -11.06 17.11
N GLN A 84 -0.69 -12.13 17.91
CA GLN A 84 -1.93 -12.68 18.47
C GLN A 84 -2.66 -11.68 19.41
N ARG A 85 -1.92 -10.87 20.17
CA ARG A 85 -2.51 -9.83 21.05
C ARG A 85 -3.28 -8.79 20.24
N VAL A 86 -2.72 -8.31 19.12
CA VAL A 86 -3.40 -7.33 18.26
C VAL A 86 -4.63 -7.94 17.60
N ILE A 87 -4.58 -9.21 17.15
CA ILE A 87 -5.74 -9.92 16.59
C ILE A 87 -6.84 -10.09 17.66
N GLU A 88 -6.49 -10.40 18.89
CA GLU A 88 -7.48 -10.51 19.99
C GLU A 88 -8.04 -9.13 20.42
N ALA A 89 -7.26 -8.06 20.28
CA ALA A 89 -7.78 -6.69 20.43
C ALA A 89 -8.78 -6.34 19.32
N TYR A 90 -8.43 -6.66 18.06
CA TYR A 90 -9.35 -6.54 16.92
C TYR A 90 -10.66 -7.31 17.16
N ARG A 91 -10.61 -8.55 17.67
CA ARG A 91 -11.80 -9.36 18.01
C ARG A 91 -12.79 -8.60 18.91
N LYS A 92 -12.27 -7.80 19.84
CA LYS A 92 -13.10 -7.01 20.76
C LYS A 92 -13.72 -5.79 20.11
N ASP A 93 -13.04 -5.21 19.12
CA ASP A 93 -13.45 -3.96 18.49
C ASP A 93 -14.22 -4.16 17.18
N VAL A 94 -14.01 -5.29 16.46
CA VAL A 94 -14.65 -5.55 15.17
C VAL A 94 -16.19 -5.47 15.20
N PRO A 95 -16.92 -5.83 16.28
CA PRO A 95 -18.36 -5.61 16.30
C PRO A 95 -18.78 -4.14 16.20
N LYS A 96 -17.94 -3.21 16.70
CA LYS A 96 -18.16 -1.77 16.60
C LYS A 96 -17.81 -1.25 15.21
N LEU A 97 -16.71 -1.74 14.63
CA LEU A 97 -16.30 -1.45 13.25
C LEU A 97 -17.39 -1.91 12.27
N MET A 98 -17.89 -3.14 12.41
CA MET A 98 -19.00 -3.68 11.63
C MET A 98 -20.27 -2.83 11.76
N LYS A 99 -20.61 -2.39 12.97
CA LYS A 99 -21.76 -1.52 13.21
C LYS A 99 -21.63 -0.20 12.43
N ARG A 100 -20.44 0.40 12.39
CA ARG A 100 -20.21 1.66 11.68
C ARG A 100 -20.32 1.50 10.15
N SER A 101 -19.93 0.35 9.60
CA SER A 101 -20.05 0.00 8.19
C SER A 101 -21.36 -0.74 7.84
N GLU A 102 -22.27 -0.89 8.79
CA GLU A 102 -23.58 -1.55 8.60
C GLU A 102 -23.47 -3.06 8.28
N GLN A 103 -22.32 -3.68 8.50
CA GLN A 103 -22.17 -5.14 8.37
C GLN A 103 -22.86 -5.86 9.52
N GLN A 104 -23.78 -6.80 9.20
CA GLN A 104 -24.62 -7.47 10.19
C GLN A 104 -24.01 -8.77 10.74
N SER A 105 -23.19 -9.46 9.95
CA SER A 105 -22.60 -10.75 10.30
C SER A 105 -21.30 -11.00 9.55
N PHE A 106 -20.54 -11.96 10.03
CA PHE A 106 -19.42 -12.51 9.27
C PHE A 106 -19.93 -13.46 8.18
N LEU A 107 -19.14 -13.62 7.13
CA LEU A 107 -19.33 -14.65 6.13
C LEU A 107 -19.08 -16.05 6.75
N SER A 108 -19.52 -17.12 6.07
CA SER A 108 -19.06 -18.47 6.46
C SER A 108 -17.55 -18.59 6.26
N ILE A 109 -16.89 -19.47 7.03
CA ILE A 109 -15.44 -19.70 6.94
C ILE A 109 -14.99 -19.96 5.49
N GLU A 110 -15.74 -20.74 4.74
CA GLU A 110 -15.47 -21.04 3.33
C GLU A 110 -15.48 -19.77 2.46
N LYS A 111 -16.49 -18.90 2.65
CA LYS A 111 -16.61 -17.63 1.89
C LYS A 111 -15.60 -16.60 2.36
N GLU A 112 -15.24 -16.58 3.63
CA GLU A 112 -14.26 -15.67 4.19
C GLU A 112 -12.84 -16.00 3.72
N ASN A 113 -12.56 -17.30 3.46
CA ASN A 113 -11.32 -17.76 2.84
C ASN A 113 -11.29 -17.61 1.31
N GLY A 114 -12.37 -17.17 0.70
CA GLY A 114 -12.43 -16.79 -0.71
C GLY A 114 -12.18 -15.28 -0.92
N GLN A 115 -12.60 -14.78 -2.08
CA GLN A 115 -12.43 -13.37 -2.44
C GLN A 115 -13.33 -12.46 -1.58
N GLN A 116 -12.74 -11.47 -0.93
CA GLN A 116 -13.43 -10.52 -0.06
C GLN A 116 -13.72 -9.20 -0.79
N SER A 117 -14.95 -8.71 -0.61
CA SER A 117 -15.36 -7.39 -1.14
C SER A 117 -14.88 -6.24 -0.26
N MET A 118 -14.63 -5.08 -0.88
CA MET A 118 -14.34 -3.83 -0.18
C MET A 118 -15.40 -3.50 0.86
N GLY A 119 -14.96 -3.02 2.03
CA GLY A 119 -15.83 -2.68 3.16
C GLY A 119 -16.21 -3.86 4.05
N TYR A 120 -15.86 -5.10 3.70
CA TYR A 120 -16.11 -6.27 4.54
C TYR A 120 -15.07 -6.39 5.66
N TRP A 121 -15.52 -6.46 6.91
CA TRP A 121 -14.67 -6.72 8.09
C TRP A 121 -14.54 -8.22 8.30
N PRO A 122 -13.32 -8.81 8.18
CA PRO A 122 -13.11 -10.22 8.39
C PRO A 122 -13.23 -10.60 9.88
N SER A 123 -13.51 -11.87 10.15
CA SER A 123 -13.51 -12.37 11.51
C SER A 123 -12.08 -12.42 12.09
N ALA A 124 -11.96 -12.28 13.39
CA ALA A 124 -10.66 -12.47 14.04
C ALA A 124 -10.15 -13.93 13.94
N ASP A 125 -11.06 -14.90 13.78
CA ASP A 125 -10.67 -16.30 13.54
C ASP A 125 -10.04 -16.49 12.17
N TYR A 126 -10.55 -15.81 11.15
CA TYR A 126 -9.91 -15.72 9.84
C TYR A 126 -8.49 -15.14 9.97
N LEU A 127 -8.33 -13.95 10.56
CA LEU A 127 -7.02 -13.32 10.74
C LEU A 127 -6.05 -14.19 11.53
N LYS A 128 -6.54 -14.88 12.56
CA LYS A 128 -5.74 -15.81 13.35
C LYS A 128 -5.26 -17.00 12.53
N SER A 129 -6.08 -17.50 11.61
CA SER A 129 -5.70 -18.60 10.70
C SER A 129 -4.64 -18.19 9.67
N ARG A 130 -4.49 -16.86 9.43
CA ARG A 130 -3.51 -16.26 8.51
C ARG A 130 -2.20 -15.88 9.20
N ALA A 131 -2.14 -15.95 10.53
CA ALA A 131 -0.94 -15.64 11.31
C ALA A 131 -0.06 -16.88 11.43
N VAL A 132 1.11 -16.85 10.78
CA VAL A 132 2.02 -18.00 10.69
C VAL A 132 3.47 -17.58 10.91
N MET A 133 4.31 -18.56 11.28
CA MET A 133 5.76 -18.36 11.39
C MET A 133 6.39 -18.34 9.99
N GLY A 134 7.23 -17.32 9.75
CA GLY A 134 8.11 -17.28 8.60
C GLY A 134 9.48 -17.87 8.87
N SER A 135 10.47 -17.49 8.06
CA SER A 135 11.87 -17.85 8.28
C SER A 135 12.39 -17.20 9.55
N VAL A 136 13.05 -17.99 10.40
CA VAL A 136 13.56 -17.52 11.71
C VAL A 136 14.95 -16.92 11.64
N HIS A 137 15.63 -17.05 10.50
CA HIS A 137 16.95 -16.47 10.24
C HIS A 137 16.90 -15.63 8.95
N GLY A 138 17.72 -14.57 8.91
CA GLY A 138 17.88 -13.68 7.79
C GLY A 138 19.02 -14.02 6.84
N GLY A 139 19.05 -13.31 5.72
CA GLY A 139 20.12 -13.37 4.73
C GLY A 139 20.04 -14.54 3.75
N ILE A 140 20.85 -14.44 2.70
CA ILE A 140 20.85 -15.41 1.58
C ILE A 140 21.36 -16.81 2.00
N LYS A 141 22.17 -16.90 3.04
CA LYS A 141 22.77 -18.18 3.47
C LYS A 141 21.77 -19.15 4.07
N VAL A 142 20.62 -18.66 4.50
CA VAL A 142 19.55 -19.46 5.10
C VAL A 142 18.37 -19.65 4.14
N ILE A 143 18.59 -19.40 2.85
CA ILE A 143 17.66 -19.75 1.77
C ILE A 143 18.19 -21.02 1.13
N GLY A 144 17.36 -22.07 1.04
CA GLY A 144 17.76 -23.33 0.47
C GLY A 144 17.00 -24.53 1.02
N GLU A 145 17.53 -25.72 0.74
CA GLU A 145 16.93 -26.97 1.19
C GLU A 145 16.89 -27.05 2.72
N GLY A 146 15.70 -27.49 3.24
CA GLY A 146 15.46 -27.60 4.69
C GLY A 146 15.10 -26.29 5.39
N ASN A 147 14.99 -25.17 4.68
CA ASN A 147 14.64 -23.85 5.25
C ASN A 147 13.19 -23.42 4.92
N ASP A 148 12.35 -24.31 4.44
CA ASP A 148 10.92 -23.99 4.26
C ASP A 148 10.26 -23.70 5.60
N SER A 149 9.36 -22.75 5.59
CA SER A 149 8.57 -22.34 6.75
C SER A 149 7.09 -22.38 6.43
N GLN A 150 6.24 -22.32 7.47
CA GLN A 150 4.79 -22.20 7.27
C GLN A 150 4.45 -21.00 6.35
N GLY A 151 5.18 -19.88 6.54
CA GLY A 151 5.02 -18.68 5.72
C GLY A 151 5.41 -18.90 4.26
N SER A 152 6.56 -19.52 3.98
CA SER A 152 6.98 -19.78 2.59
C SER A 152 6.05 -20.74 1.86
N GLU A 153 5.56 -21.78 2.55
CA GLU A 153 4.56 -22.70 2.00
C GLU A 153 3.20 -22.01 1.77
N LEU A 154 2.78 -21.13 2.68
CA LEU A 154 1.56 -20.36 2.52
C LEU A 154 1.65 -19.45 1.29
N LEU A 155 2.76 -18.74 1.08
CA LEU A 155 2.98 -17.90 -0.10
C LEU A 155 2.89 -18.68 -1.40
N ILE A 156 3.42 -19.92 -1.42
CA ILE A 156 3.30 -20.81 -2.60
C ILE A 156 1.83 -21.15 -2.85
N ARG A 157 1.09 -21.55 -1.82
CA ARG A 157 -0.34 -21.89 -1.97
C ARG A 157 -1.16 -20.69 -2.47
N LEU A 158 -0.96 -19.51 -1.89
CA LEU A 158 -1.67 -18.28 -2.27
C LEU A 158 -1.41 -17.88 -3.73
N ALA A 159 -0.18 -18.06 -4.21
CA ALA A 159 0.16 -17.75 -5.60
C ALA A 159 -0.38 -18.81 -6.60
N ASP A 160 -0.63 -20.04 -6.14
CA ASP A 160 -1.19 -21.13 -6.96
C ASP A 160 -2.72 -21.09 -7.02
N GLU A 161 -3.38 -20.24 -6.25
CA GLU A 161 -4.83 -20.04 -6.33
C GLU A 161 -5.25 -19.49 -7.70
N ASP A 162 -6.45 -19.90 -8.14
CA ASP A 162 -7.08 -19.38 -9.36
C ASP A 162 -7.66 -17.95 -9.11
N ASP A 163 -6.75 -17.04 -8.77
CA ASP A 163 -7.04 -15.61 -8.59
C ASP A 163 -6.07 -14.79 -9.42
N SER A 164 -6.59 -13.99 -10.33
CA SER A 164 -5.76 -13.16 -11.23
C SER A 164 -5.19 -11.92 -10.54
N ARG A 165 -5.67 -11.57 -9.34
CA ARG A 165 -5.18 -10.40 -8.60
C ARG A 165 -3.73 -10.64 -8.14
N PRO A 166 -2.86 -9.62 -8.19
CA PRO A 166 -1.54 -9.69 -7.59
C PRO A 166 -1.61 -9.84 -6.07
N ILE A 167 -0.54 -10.37 -5.49
CA ILE A 167 -0.33 -10.44 -4.04
C ILE A 167 0.67 -9.34 -3.68
N TYR A 168 0.23 -8.39 -2.86
CA TYR A 168 1.09 -7.33 -2.35
C TYR A 168 1.74 -7.78 -1.05
N VAL A 169 3.07 -7.75 -1.01
CA VAL A 169 3.87 -8.14 0.15
C VAL A 169 4.46 -6.89 0.79
N ALA A 170 3.96 -6.54 1.96
CA ALA A 170 4.49 -5.49 2.80
C ALA A 170 5.56 -6.12 3.72
N ALA A 171 6.83 -5.89 3.42
CA ALA A 171 7.95 -6.39 4.20
C ALA A 171 8.40 -5.31 5.20
N TRP A 172 7.99 -5.48 6.45
CA TRP A 172 8.33 -4.64 7.60
C TRP A 172 9.70 -5.04 8.14
N GLY A 173 9.93 -6.35 8.29
CA GLY A 173 11.24 -6.93 8.48
C GLY A 173 11.84 -7.48 7.19
N GLY A 174 12.54 -8.63 7.26
CA GLY A 174 13.19 -9.26 6.12
C GLY A 174 12.23 -9.87 5.11
N ALA A 175 12.66 -9.98 3.86
CA ALA A 175 11.94 -10.64 2.77
C ALA A 175 12.36 -12.09 2.54
N ASN A 176 13.13 -12.66 3.44
CA ASN A 176 13.73 -14.00 3.29
C ASN A 176 12.69 -15.12 3.22
N THR A 177 11.50 -14.96 3.81
CA THR A 177 10.40 -15.93 3.67
C THR A 177 9.87 -15.96 2.23
N LEU A 178 9.69 -14.81 1.58
CA LEU A 178 9.33 -14.75 0.16
C LEU A 178 10.46 -15.30 -0.71
N ALA A 179 11.70 -14.97 -0.40
CA ALA A 179 12.86 -15.48 -1.13
C ALA A 179 12.95 -17.02 -1.03
N GLN A 180 12.68 -17.62 0.14
CA GLN A 180 12.60 -19.08 0.29
C GLN A 180 11.47 -19.70 -0.54
N ALA A 181 10.28 -19.06 -0.57
CA ALA A 181 9.19 -19.52 -1.41
C ALA A 181 9.57 -19.54 -2.91
N ILE A 182 10.18 -18.45 -3.38
CA ILE A 182 10.67 -18.34 -4.77
C ILE A 182 11.78 -19.35 -5.04
N TRP A 183 12.71 -19.55 -4.10
CA TRP A 183 13.76 -20.54 -4.22
C TRP A 183 13.18 -21.96 -4.35
N ARG A 184 12.20 -22.32 -3.51
CA ARG A 184 11.55 -23.65 -3.57
C ARG A 184 10.88 -23.88 -4.92
N VAL A 185 10.16 -22.89 -5.44
CA VAL A 185 9.53 -22.97 -6.77
C VAL A 185 10.58 -23.07 -7.87
N LYS A 186 11.71 -22.36 -7.78
CA LYS A 186 12.85 -22.46 -8.72
C LYS A 186 13.44 -23.86 -8.77
N GLN A 187 13.41 -24.64 -7.66
CA GLN A 187 13.92 -26.00 -7.64
C GLN A 187 12.93 -27.05 -8.20
N THR A 188 11.64 -26.74 -8.17
CA THR A 188 10.58 -27.74 -8.39
C THR A 188 9.75 -27.51 -9.66
N ARG A 189 9.89 -26.35 -10.30
CA ARG A 189 9.07 -25.99 -11.47
C ARG A 189 9.95 -25.54 -12.65
N SER A 190 9.35 -25.50 -13.83
CA SER A 190 9.99 -24.97 -15.03
C SER A 190 10.28 -23.46 -14.92
N ALA A 191 11.17 -22.96 -15.76
CA ALA A 191 11.49 -21.54 -15.81
C ALA A 191 10.27 -20.64 -16.11
N GLU A 192 9.35 -21.11 -16.95
CA GLU A 192 8.12 -20.37 -17.27
C GLU A 192 7.14 -20.34 -16.09
N GLU A 193 6.95 -21.44 -15.40
CA GLU A 193 6.12 -21.51 -14.20
C GLU A 193 6.72 -20.66 -13.07
N LEU A 194 8.06 -20.67 -12.89
CA LEU A 194 8.74 -19.80 -11.95
C LEU A 194 8.46 -18.33 -12.28
N LYS A 195 8.57 -17.95 -13.53
CA LYS A 195 8.31 -16.58 -13.99
C LYS A 195 6.87 -16.15 -13.72
N GLN A 196 5.90 -17.02 -14.01
CA GLN A 196 4.49 -16.78 -13.71
C GLN A 196 4.26 -16.64 -12.20
N PHE A 197 4.88 -17.50 -11.40
CA PHE A 197 4.83 -17.43 -9.95
C PHE A 197 5.38 -16.11 -9.41
N VAL A 198 6.59 -15.72 -9.82
CA VAL A 198 7.22 -14.45 -9.37
C VAL A 198 6.38 -13.24 -9.73
N ARG A 199 5.78 -13.24 -10.93
CA ARG A 199 4.91 -12.15 -11.41
C ARG A 199 3.60 -12.00 -10.65
N LYS A 200 3.22 -12.94 -9.79
CA LYS A 200 2.09 -12.77 -8.87
C LYS A 200 2.39 -11.77 -7.77
N PHE A 201 3.65 -11.56 -7.41
CA PHE A 201 4.03 -10.74 -6.26
C PHE A 201 4.40 -9.31 -6.64
N ARG A 202 4.06 -8.40 -5.71
CA ARG A 202 4.49 -7.01 -5.65
C ARG A 202 5.03 -6.78 -4.25
N ILE A 203 6.32 -6.52 -4.10
CA ILE A 203 6.91 -6.34 -2.77
C ILE A 203 7.25 -4.88 -2.51
N TYR A 204 6.86 -4.39 -1.33
CA TYR A 204 7.30 -3.12 -0.77
C TYR A 204 8.12 -3.39 0.50
N THR A 205 9.36 -2.97 0.51
CA THR A 205 10.27 -3.19 1.63
C THR A 205 10.57 -1.88 2.36
N ILE A 206 10.43 -1.93 3.70
CA ILE A 206 10.91 -0.90 4.59
C ILE A 206 12.40 -1.12 4.76
N THR A 207 13.18 -0.48 3.88
CA THR A 207 14.62 -0.70 3.73
C THR A 207 15.00 -2.17 3.46
N ASP A 208 16.19 -2.60 3.85
CA ASP A 208 16.72 -3.97 3.73
C ASP A 208 17.00 -4.51 5.13
N GLN A 209 16.04 -5.25 5.69
CA GLN A 209 16.03 -5.64 7.11
C GLN A 209 16.27 -7.13 7.36
N ASP A 210 16.58 -7.96 6.39
CA ASP A 210 16.87 -9.36 6.67
C ASP A 210 18.33 -9.60 7.11
N MET A 211 18.95 -8.53 7.57
CA MET A 211 20.28 -8.54 8.20
C MET A 211 20.26 -7.65 9.44
N GLN A 212 20.89 -8.11 10.52
CA GLN A 212 21.02 -7.32 11.74
C GLN A 212 21.80 -6.02 11.47
N TYR A 213 21.32 -4.94 12.03
CA TYR A 213 21.93 -3.62 11.91
C TYR A 213 23.41 -3.59 12.32
N ASN A 214 23.78 -4.32 13.40
CA ASN A 214 25.14 -4.41 13.91
C ASN A 214 26.10 -5.22 13.02
N MET A 215 25.61 -5.98 12.05
CA MET A 215 26.42 -6.74 11.09
C MET A 215 26.94 -5.88 9.93
N ARG A 216 26.95 -4.57 10.07
CA ARG A 216 27.42 -3.58 9.10
C ARG A 216 26.71 -3.62 7.74
N MET A 217 25.48 -4.13 7.72
CA MET A 217 24.63 -4.07 6.53
C MET A 217 25.34 -4.59 5.26
N ASP A 218 26.04 -5.73 5.36
CA ASP A 218 26.61 -6.36 4.16
C ASP A 218 25.50 -6.91 3.28
N ARG A 219 24.96 -6.02 2.47
CA ARG A 219 23.81 -6.27 1.61
C ARG A 219 24.06 -7.34 0.56
N ALA A 220 25.33 -7.72 0.33
CA ALA A 220 25.67 -8.87 -0.53
C ALA A 220 25.15 -10.20 0.02
N TYR A 221 24.88 -10.27 1.32
CA TYR A 221 24.27 -11.43 1.98
C TYR A 221 22.77 -11.33 2.15
N SER A 222 22.15 -10.22 1.75
CA SER A 222 20.73 -10.00 1.88
C SER A 222 19.92 -10.82 0.87
N SER A 223 18.81 -11.40 1.32
CA SER A 223 17.83 -12.02 0.42
C SER A 223 17.15 -10.98 -0.46
N HIS A 224 16.98 -9.74 0.01
CA HIS A 224 16.46 -8.63 -0.79
C HIS A 224 17.34 -8.37 -2.02
N MET A 225 18.68 -8.38 -1.85
CA MET A 225 19.59 -8.23 -2.99
C MET A 225 19.48 -9.40 -3.97
N TRP A 226 19.36 -10.63 -3.48
CA TRP A 226 19.16 -11.79 -4.34
C TRP A 226 17.87 -11.64 -5.16
N LEU A 227 16.76 -11.27 -4.54
CA LEU A 227 15.50 -11.01 -5.24
C LEU A 227 15.64 -9.95 -6.33
N ARG A 228 16.31 -8.82 -6.02
CA ARG A 228 16.51 -7.74 -6.99
C ARG A 228 17.43 -8.12 -8.14
N LYS A 229 18.46 -8.96 -7.89
CA LYS A 229 19.39 -9.40 -8.94
C LYS A 229 18.79 -10.47 -9.87
N GLU A 230 18.15 -11.48 -9.28
CA GLU A 230 17.66 -12.64 -10.05
C GLU A 230 16.34 -12.34 -10.76
N PHE A 231 15.48 -11.47 -10.19
CA PHE A 231 14.10 -11.29 -10.65
C PHE A 231 13.73 -9.83 -10.97
N SER A 232 14.71 -8.98 -11.29
CA SER A 232 14.50 -7.54 -11.53
C SER A 232 13.45 -7.22 -12.61
N ASP A 233 13.22 -8.11 -13.57
CA ASP A 233 12.31 -7.92 -14.68
C ASP A 233 10.92 -8.54 -14.46
N ASP A 234 10.80 -9.44 -13.49
CA ASP A 234 9.57 -10.17 -13.23
C ASP A 234 8.93 -9.84 -11.87
N LEU A 235 9.72 -9.42 -10.89
CA LEU A 235 9.25 -8.99 -9.56
C LEU A 235 9.17 -7.46 -9.50
N GLN A 236 7.96 -6.92 -9.26
CA GLN A 236 7.86 -5.51 -8.88
C GLN A 236 8.37 -5.34 -7.46
N PHE A 237 9.57 -4.77 -7.34
CA PHE A 237 10.24 -4.55 -6.07
C PHE A 237 10.34 -3.05 -5.79
N ILE A 238 9.76 -2.61 -4.65
CA ILE A 238 9.93 -1.25 -4.13
C ILE A 238 10.86 -1.33 -2.93
N TRP A 239 11.95 -0.56 -2.99
CA TRP A 239 12.85 -0.35 -1.87
C TRP A 239 12.70 1.09 -1.37
N ASP A 240 12.02 1.22 -0.24
CA ASP A 240 11.81 2.51 0.41
C ASP A 240 12.94 2.82 1.41
N GLU A 241 13.56 3.98 1.24
CA GLU A 241 14.58 4.53 2.15
C GLU A 241 14.24 5.95 2.60
N GLY A 242 13.19 6.55 2.09
CA GLY A 242 12.85 7.93 2.37
C GLY A 242 11.50 8.11 3.04
N THR A 243 10.51 7.41 2.55
CA THR A 243 9.13 7.62 2.97
C THR A 243 8.87 7.10 4.39
N TRP A 244 9.45 5.94 4.74
CA TRP A 244 9.32 5.39 6.09
C TRP A 244 9.97 6.30 7.14
N GLN A 245 11.15 6.88 6.83
CA GLN A 245 11.81 7.83 7.73
C GLN A 245 10.97 9.08 7.95
N GLU A 246 10.38 9.62 6.88
CA GLU A 246 9.48 10.76 6.99
C GLU A 246 8.18 10.42 7.72
N GLN A 247 7.64 9.19 7.55
CA GLN A 247 6.53 8.68 8.35
C GLN A 247 6.85 8.77 9.84
N CYS A 248 8.00 8.22 10.25
CA CYS A 248 8.47 8.27 11.63
C CYS A 248 8.55 9.69 12.17
N GLU A 249 9.13 10.61 11.42
CA GLU A 249 9.32 12.00 11.86
C GLU A 249 7.99 12.79 11.90
N LEU A 250 7.10 12.56 10.96
CA LEU A 250 5.76 13.15 10.96
C LEU A 250 4.94 12.64 12.14
N GLY A 251 5.00 11.33 12.43
CA GLY A 251 4.34 10.76 13.60
C GLY A 251 4.81 11.38 14.92
N LYS A 252 6.12 11.57 15.08
CA LYS A 252 6.68 12.28 16.26
C LYS A 252 6.13 13.70 16.39
N ARG A 253 6.07 14.44 15.27
CA ARG A 253 5.53 15.81 15.27
C ARG A 253 4.04 15.85 15.66
N HIS A 254 3.30 14.80 15.34
CA HIS A 254 1.85 14.67 15.62
C HIS A 254 1.55 13.74 16.81
N TRP A 255 2.55 13.44 17.63
CA TRP A 255 2.41 12.43 18.70
C TRP A 255 1.29 12.75 19.69
N GLN A 256 1.01 14.04 19.94
CA GLN A 256 -0.09 14.43 20.81
C GLN A 256 -1.45 13.96 20.26
N GLN A 257 -1.64 14.00 18.93
CA GLN A 257 -2.86 13.50 18.29
C GLN A 257 -2.94 11.98 18.39
N HIS A 258 -1.81 11.25 18.25
CA HIS A 258 -1.75 9.79 18.50
C HIS A 258 -2.19 9.45 19.92
N LYS A 259 -1.72 10.19 20.94
CA LYS A 259 -2.15 10.00 22.33
C LYS A 259 -3.63 10.28 22.55
N GLU A 260 -4.14 11.31 21.94
CA GLU A 260 -5.52 11.76 22.19
C GLU A 260 -6.55 10.92 21.44
N TYR A 261 -6.25 10.52 20.19
CA TYR A 261 -7.25 9.92 19.29
C TYR A 261 -6.98 8.47 18.91
N ILE A 262 -5.81 7.91 19.24
CA ILE A 262 -5.42 6.54 18.86
C ILE A 262 -5.16 5.70 20.11
N GLN A 263 -4.18 6.08 20.94
CA GLN A 263 -3.86 5.35 22.15
C GLN A 263 -5.08 5.25 23.08
N GLY A 264 -5.33 4.04 23.61
CA GLY A 264 -6.44 3.79 24.52
C GLY A 264 -7.83 3.75 23.87
N LYS A 265 -7.97 4.03 22.58
CA LYS A 265 -9.25 3.94 21.86
C LYS A 265 -9.57 2.48 21.52
N GLY A 266 -10.68 1.99 22.04
CA GLY A 266 -11.03 0.59 21.90
C GLY A 266 -10.03 -0.37 22.56
N ALA A 267 -10.07 -1.62 22.16
CA ALA A 267 -9.06 -2.60 22.55
C ALA A 267 -7.80 -2.48 21.68
N LEU A 268 -7.96 -2.14 20.40
CA LEU A 268 -6.85 -1.91 19.47
C LEU A 268 -5.92 -0.79 19.97
N GLY A 269 -6.47 0.36 20.32
CA GLY A 269 -5.66 1.49 20.78
C GLY A 269 -4.94 1.24 22.11
N LYS A 270 -5.36 0.25 22.90
CA LYS A 270 -4.63 -0.18 24.10
C LYS A 270 -3.38 -0.98 23.79
N GLU A 271 -3.31 -1.58 22.61
CA GLU A 271 -2.12 -2.28 22.10
C GLU A 271 -1.18 -1.34 21.35
N TYR A 272 -1.56 -0.07 21.11
CA TYR A 272 -0.72 0.94 20.44
C TYR A 272 0.30 1.50 21.44
N PRO A 273 1.61 1.16 21.33
CA PRO A 273 2.62 1.54 22.33
C PRO A 273 3.04 3.02 22.21
N ASP A 274 3.86 3.48 23.14
CA ASP A 274 4.67 4.67 22.94
C ASP A 274 5.81 4.36 21.95
N TYR A 275 6.10 5.29 21.05
CA TYR A 275 7.18 5.12 20.10
C TYR A 275 8.57 5.13 20.79
N LYS A 276 9.54 4.47 20.16
CA LYS A 276 10.93 4.45 20.61
C LYS A 276 11.86 5.07 19.57
N TRP A 277 11.84 4.57 18.36
CA TRP A 277 12.71 5.03 17.26
C TRP A 277 11.99 6.00 16.33
N GLY A 278 10.80 5.69 15.96
CA GLY A 278 9.91 6.42 15.10
C GLY A 278 8.47 6.03 15.34
N VAL A 279 7.53 6.62 14.64
CA VAL A 279 6.11 6.29 14.72
C VAL A 279 5.70 5.63 13.42
N GLU A 280 5.17 4.39 13.52
CA GLU A 280 4.57 3.69 12.37
C GLU A 280 5.51 3.57 11.15
N GLY A 281 6.79 3.21 11.36
CA GLY A 281 7.79 3.12 10.28
C GLY A 281 7.35 2.20 9.14
N ASP A 282 6.60 1.15 9.40
CA ASP A 282 6.17 0.14 8.44
C ASP A 282 4.88 0.47 7.69
N THR A 283 4.11 1.42 8.24
CA THR A 283 2.81 1.84 7.71
C THR A 283 2.81 2.23 6.23
N PRO A 284 3.83 2.91 5.65
CA PRO A 284 3.85 3.23 4.23
C PRO A 284 3.70 2.02 3.31
N SER A 285 4.16 0.85 3.71
CA SER A 285 4.16 -0.37 2.88
C SER A 285 2.75 -0.84 2.51
N PHE A 286 1.79 -0.78 3.44
CA PHE A 286 0.40 -1.12 3.14
C PHE A 286 -0.45 0.10 2.75
N LEU A 287 -0.10 1.31 3.20
CA LEU A 287 -0.73 2.53 2.69
C LEU A 287 -0.47 2.72 1.19
N TYR A 288 0.65 2.19 0.67
CA TYR A 288 0.91 2.12 -0.77
C TYR A 288 -0.20 1.38 -1.53
N VAL A 289 -0.77 0.35 -0.91
CA VAL A 289 -1.80 -0.52 -1.49
C VAL A 289 -3.22 -0.02 -1.19
N MET A 290 -3.38 0.93 -0.25
CA MET A 290 -4.69 1.43 0.18
C MET A 290 -5.56 1.91 -0.98
N PRO A 291 -6.75 1.33 -1.20
CA PRO A 291 -7.67 1.74 -2.25
C PRO A 291 -8.47 3.00 -1.84
N ASN A 292 -7.85 4.16 -1.96
CA ASN A 292 -8.41 5.46 -1.60
C ASN A 292 -8.73 6.38 -2.81
N GLY A 293 -8.57 5.86 -4.04
CA GLY A 293 -8.79 6.61 -5.29
C GLY A 293 -7.60 7.45 -5.76
N LEU A 294 -6.55 7.58 -4.92
CA LEU A 294 -5.28 8.23 -5.24
C LEU A 294 -4.20 7.20 -5.60
N ASN A 295 -4.03 6.19 -4.73
CA ASN A 295 -3.01 5.16 -4.87
C ASN A 295 -3.30 4.25 -6.05
N ASN A 296 -2.23 3.78 -6.70
CA ASN A 296 -2.30 2.75 -7.72
C ASN A 296 -1.04 1.87 -7.61
N PRO A 297 -1.11 0.76 -6.88
CA PRO A 297 0.07 -0.04 -6.54
C PRO A 297 0.73 -0.74 -7.74
N GLU A 298 0.06 -0.81 -8.89
CA GLU A 298 0.67 -1.31 -10.12
C GLU A 298 1.57 -0.28 -10.81
N TYR A 299 1.49 0.99 -10.40
CA TYR A 299 2.25 2.09 -11.01
C TYR A 299 2.96 2.94 -9.95
N PRO A 300 4.12 2.52 -9.44
CA PRO A 300 4.83 3.21 -8.34
C PRO A 300 5.19 4.68 -8.59
N TYR A 301 5.18 5.11 -9.85
CA TYR A 301 5.37 6.52 -10.24
C TYR A 301 4.09 7.38 -10.11
N GLN A 302 2.98 6.79 -9.72
CA GLN A 302 1.79 7.55 -9.36
C GLN A 302 1.85 7.87 -7.87
N ALA A 303 2.07 9.15 -7.52
CA ALA A 303 2.20 9.57 -6.15
C ALA A 303 0.96 9.25 -5.32
N GLY A 304 1.18 8.83 -4.09
CA GLY A 304 0.13 8.44 -3.14
C GLY A 304 0.57 8.61 -1.70
N TRP A 305 -0.15 7.99 -0.78
CA TRP A 305 0.12 8.07 0.66
C TRP A 305 1.48 7.50 1.07
N ALA A 306 2.08 6.64 0.26
CA ALA A 306 3.44 6.14 0.44
C ALA A 306 4.48 6.85 -0.45
N GLY A 307 4.23 8.09 -0.79
CA GLY A 307 5.18 8.90 -1.56
C GLY A 307 5.17 8.62 -3.06
N TYR A 308 6.34 8.62 -3.68
CA TYR A 308 6.55 8.55 -5.13
C TYR A 308 7.85 7.81 -5.44
N HIS A 309 7.80 6.85 -6.37
CA HIS A 309 8.95 6.00 -6.69
C HIS A 309 9.21 5.99 -8.20
N LYS A 310 10.48 5.90 -8.57
CA LYS A 310 10.90 5.61 -9.95
C LYS A 310 11.85 4.42 -9.98
N ARG A 311 11.89 3.71 -11.10
CA ARG A 311 12.90 2.67 -11.30
C ARG A 311 14.27 3.33 -11.43
N GLY A 312 15.20 2.95 -10.59
CA GLY A 312 16.53 3.54 -10.52
C GLY A 312 17.50 2.72 -9.68
N LEU A 313 18.73 3.23 -9.56
CA LEU A 313 19.77 2.63 -8.74
C LEU A 313 19.38 2.74 -7.26
N CYS A 314 19.45 1.61 -6.57
CA CYS A 314 19.12 1.51 -5.16
C CYS A 314 20.25 2.01 -4.24
N ALA A 315 19.96 2.08 -2.94
CA ALA A 315 20.91 2.51 -1.91
C ALA A 315 22.16 1.62 -1.80
N ASP A 316 22.12 0.38 -2.30
CA ASP A 316 23.26 -0.53 -2.38
C ASP A 316 24.26 -0.16 -3.51
N SER A 317 23.90 0.76 -4.38
CA SER A 317 24.69 1.17 -5.56
C SER A 317 25.00 0.04 -6.56
N LEU A 318 24.30 -1.09 -6.48
CA LEU A 318 24.54 -2.31 -7.28
C LEU A 318 23.31 -2.82 -8.00
N THR A 319 22.11 -2.62 -7.42
CA THR A 319 20.84 -3.14 -7.96
C THR A 319 19.93 -2.01 -8.38
N THR A 320 18.95 -2.33 -9.24
CA THR A 320 17.88 -1.41 -9.65
C THR A 320 16.53 -1.96 -9.22
N ALA A 321 15.70 -1.08 -8.67
CA ALA A 321 14.32 -1.37 -8.31
C ALA A 321 13.48 -0.09 -8.42
N TRP A 322 12.23 -0.12 -8.01
CA TRP A 322 11.46 1.08 -7.73
C TRP A 322 11.96 1.66 -6.41
N THR A 323 12.39 2.91 -6.41
CA THR A 323 13.00 3.55 -5.24
C THR A 323 12.79 5.06 -5.27
N SER A 324 12.95 5.68 -4.10
CA SER A 324 13.02 7.14 -3.93
C SER A 324 14.37 7.58 -3.33
N TRP A 325 15.42 6.77 -3.50
CA TRP A 325 16.70 6.97 -2.80
C TRP A 325 17.46 8.24 -3.20
N GLN A 326 17.58 8.50 -4.50
CA GLN A 326 18.44 9.58 -5.02
C GLN A 326 17.70 10.89 -5.18
N GLU A 327 18.41 12.02 -4.98
CA GLU A 327 17.88 13.35 -5.32
C GLU A 327 17.79 13.56 -6.85
N PRO A 328 16.81 14.30 -7.36
CA PRO A 328 15.74 15.02 -6.61
C PRO A 328 14.54 14.14 -6.24
N LEU A 329 14.57 12.87 -6.57
CA LEU A 329 13.47 11.93 -6.39
C LEU A 329 13.07 11.77 -4.90
N ARG A 330 14.09 11.74 -4.01
CA ARG A 330 13.86 11.65 -2.57
C ARG A 330 13.05 12.84 -2.06
N SER A 331 13.47 14.05 -2.39
CA SER A 331 12.74 15.27 -1.99
C SER A 331 11.31 15.30 -2.53
N ILE A 332 11.08 14.82 -3.75
CA ILE A 332 9.73 14.73 -4.35
C ILE A 332 8.88 13.72 -3.56
N SER A 333 9.41 12.53 -3.29
CA SER A 333 8.69 11.47 -2.58
C SER A 333 8.33 11.90 -1.15
N VAL A 334 9.30 12.46 -0.42
CA VAL A 334 9.10 13.02 0.92
C VAL A 334 8.07 14.15 0.89
N GLY A 335 8.12 15.04 -0.11
CA GLY A 335 7.14 16.10 -0.29
C GLY A 335 5.71 15.59 -0.45
N TYR A 336 5.51 14.49 -1.18
CA TYR A 336 4.20 13.84 -1.27
C TYR A 336 3.79 13.20 0.05
N LYS A 337 4.70 12.57 0.78
CA LYS A 337 4.42 12.03 2.10
C LYS A 337 3.98 13.11 3.08
N GLN A 338 4.68 14.24 3.11
CA GLN A 338 4.32 15.41 3.93
C GLN A 338 2.95 15.98 3.56
N ARG A 339 2.65 16.02 2.25
CA ARG A 339 1.38 16.55 1.75
C ARG A 339 0.19 15.73 2.24
N PHE A 340 0.30 14.39 2.17
CA PHE A 340 -0.82 13.48 2.45
C PHE A 340 -0.88 12.99 3.90
N TYR A 341 0.15 13.25 4.70
CA TYR A 341 0.19 12.78 6.08
C TYR A 341 -0.98 13.28 6.95
N PRO A 342 -1.43 14.56 6.87
CA PRO A 342 -2.61 15.00 7.61
C PRO A 342 -3.87 14.19 7.26
N ASP A 343 -4.07 13.88 5.98
CA ASP A 343 -5.24 13.15 5.50
C ASP A 343 -5.23 11.70 6.01
N GLU A 344 -4.07 11.03 5.94
CA GLU A 344 -3.94 9.65 6.41
C GLU A 344 -4.03 9.52 7.94
N LEU A 345 -3.56 10.51 8.69
CA LEU A 345 -3.69 10.55 10.14
C LEU A 345 -5.14 10.81 10.57
N ASN A 346 -5.82 11.76 9.92
CA ASN A 346 -7.22 12.08 10.17
C ASN A 346 -8.11 10.86 9.91
N ASP A 347 -7.86 10.13 8.81
CA ASP A 347 -8.58 8.91 8.48
C ASP A 347 -8.36 7.83 9.55
N PHE A 348 -7.11 7.65 10.02
CA PHE A 348 -6.82 6.69 11.09
C PHE A 348 -7.50 7.07 12.42
N MET A 349 -7.48 8.34 12.81
CA MET A 349 -8.16 8.82 14.02
C MET A 349 -9.68 8.54 13.94
N ALA A 350 -10.31 8.77 12.78
CA ALA A 350 -11.72 8.45 12.58
C ALA A 350 -12.00 6.95 12.73
N ARG A 351 -11.17 6.08 12.14
CA ARG A 351 -11.32 4.62 12.26
C ARG A 351 -11.11 4.13 13.70
N MET A 352 -10.20 4.74 14.45
CA MET A 352 -10.05 4.43 15.87
C MET A 352 -11.25 4.89 16.69
N GLN A 353 -11.92 5.97 16.29
CA GLN A 353 -13.21 6.34 16.89
C GLN A 353 -14.29 5.28 16.59
N TRP A 354 -14.31 4.70 15.37
CA TRP A 354 -15.22 3.59 15.07
C TRP A 354 -14.92 2.38 15.96
N ALA A 355 -13.65 2.01 16.12
CA ALA A 355 -13.23 0.91 17.00
C ALA A 355 -13.63 1.14 18.47
N ASP A 356 -13.57 2.38 18.94
CA ASP A 356 -13.93 2.72 20.32
C ASP A 356 -15.44 2.82 20.55
N ALA A 357 -16.17 3.55 19.68
CA ALA A 357 -17.56 3.93 19.90
C ALA A 357 -18.58 3.23 18.97
N GLY A 358 -18.14 2.64 17.87
CA GLY A 358 -19.04 2.12 16.82
C GLY A 358 -19.80 3.23 16.09
N SER A 359 -19.22 4.44 16.08
CA SER A 359 -19.75 5.64 15.44
C SER A 359 -18.59 6.56 15.09
N GLY A 360 -18.80 7.53 14.23
CA GLY A 360 -17.78 8.49 13.79
C GLY A 360 -17.99 8.88 12.32
N ASN A 361 -17.17 9.77 11.82
CA ASN A 361 -17.23 10.25 10.44
C ASN A 361 -16.82 9.18 9.43
N ARG A 362 -17.36 9.22 8.20
CA ARG A 362 -17.04 8.36 7.04
C ARG A 362 -16.53 9.22 5.88
N ASN A 363 -15.61 8.68 5.13
CA ASN A 363 -15.05 9.36 3.97
C ASN A 363 -16.10 9.67 2.90
N PRO A 364 -15.98 10.81 2.21
CA PRO A 364 -16.78 11.16 1.06
C PRO A 364 -16.72 10.10 -0.04
N GLN A 365 -17.82 9.92 -0.79
CA GLN A 365 -17.88 9.09 -1.97
C GLN A 365 -17.67 9.96 -3.22
N VAL A 366 -16.51 9.81 -3.87
CA VAL A 366 -16.15 10.60 -5.05
C VAL A 366 -16.74 9.99 -6.32
N ILE A 367 -17.52 10.79 -7.05
CA ILE A 367 -18.15 10.40 -8.32
C ILE A 367 -17.70 11.37 -9.40
N ILE A 368 -16.89 10.91 -10.37
CA ILE A 368 -16.41 11.71 -11.49
C ILE A 368 -17.11 11.31 -12.77
N ASN A 369 -17.77 12.26 -13.44
CA ASN A 369 -18.49 12.02 -14.70
C ASN A 369 -19.44 10.80 -14.62
N ARG A 370 -20.12 10.60 -13.48
CA ARG A 370 -20.96 9.45 -13.13
C ARG A 370 -20.22 8.13 -12.86
N SER A 371 -18.88 8.13 -12.88
CA SER A 371 -18.07 6.97 -12.46
C SER A 371 -17.78 7.02 -10.97
N ASN A 372 -18.16 6.00 -10.23
CA ASN A 372 -17.87 5.80 -8.80
C ASN A 372 -16.71 4.81 -8.60
N GLY A 373 -16.34 4.55 -7.34
CA GLY A 373 -15.28 3.61 -6.95
C GLY A 373 -13.90 4.25 -6.93
N PHE A 374 -12.86 3.44 -6.74
CA PHE A 374 -11.48 3.90 -6.50
C PHE A 374 -10.58 3.86 -7.75
N GLN A 375 -11.04 3.25 -8.83
CA GLN A 375 -10.24 3.09 -10.05
C GLN A 375 -10.02 4.43 -10.78
N SER A 376 -8.86 4.59 -11.41
CA SER A 376 -8.58 5.77 -12.23
C SER A 376 -9.59 5.92 -13.37
N VAL A 377 -10.04 7.14 -13.61
CA VAL A 377 -10.93 7.47 -14.75
C VAL A 377 -10.08 7.78 -15.97
N LEU A 378 -10.21 7.00 -17.04
CA LEU A 378 -9.46 7.19 -18.29
C LEU A 378 -10.29 7.98 -19.30
N ILE A 379 -9.76 9.08 -19.81
CA ILE A 379 -10.43 9.94 -20.80
C ILE A 379 -9.50 10.20 -21.98
N ASN A 380 -9.94 9.83 -23.17
CA ASN A 380 -9.21 10.19 -24.39
C ASN A 380 -9.50 11.66 -24.74
N VAL A 381 -8.45 12.44 -25.00
CA VAL A 381 -8.54 13.87 -25.30
C VAL A 381 -7.79 14.23 -26.59
N LYS A 382 -8.16 15.37 -27.18
CA LYS A 382 -7.47 15.95 -28.35
C LYS A 382 -6.69 17.19 -27.95
N ALA A 383 -5.62 17.47 -28.68
CA ALA A 383 -4.87 18.73 -28.54
C ALA A 383 -5.80 19.93 -28.79
N GLY A 384 -5.69 20.96 -27.96
CA GLY A 384 -6.54 22.17 -28.02
C GLY A 384 -7.97 22.01 -27.45
N GLU A 385 -8.35 20.84 -26.97
CA GLU A 385 -9.68 20.58 -26.40
C GLU A 385 -9.80 21.12 -24.96
N THR A 386 -10.98 21.54 -24.58
CA THR A 386 -11.33 21.83 -23.20
C THR A 386 -12.20 20.72 -22.65
N ILE A 387 -11.75 20.06 -21.59
CA ILE A 387 -12.43 18.94 -20.96
C ILE A 387 -13.18 19.42 -19.72
N ARG A 388 -14.45 19.08 -19.62
CA ARG A 388 -15.26 19.29 -18.40
C ARG A 388 -15.16 18.04 -17.51
N LEU A 389 -14.71 18.22 -16.27
CA LEU A 389 -14.70 17.22 -15.21
C LEU A 389 -15.78 17.56 -14.19
N ASP A 390 -16.64 16.60 -13.86
CA ASP A 390 -17.81 16.83 -13.01
C ASP A 390 -17.81 15.88 -11.81
N ALA A 391 -17.54 16.43 -10.63
CA ALA A 391 -17.63 15.76 -9.34
C ALA A 391 -18.91 16.12 -8.55
N SER A 392 -19.87 16.88 -9.14
CA SER A 392 -21.05 17.41 -8.45
C SER A 392 -22.03 16.34 -7.93
N LYS A 393 -21.82 15.06 -8.31
CA LYS A 393 -22.58 13.93 -7.80
C LYS A 393 -21.91 13.21 -6.64
N SER A 394 -20.72 13.65 -6.24
CA SER A 394 -20.09 13.19 -5.01
C SER A 394 -21.00 13.49 -3.81
N LYS A 395 -20.95 12.63 -2.81
CA LYS A 395 -21.82 12.74 -1.64
C LYS A 395 -21.08 12.27 -0.39
N ASP A 396 -21.48 12.83 0.73
CA ASP A 396 -21.05 12.37 2.03
C ASP A 396 -22.05 11.36 2.61
N PRO A 397 -21.60 10.21 3.19
CA PRO A 397 -22.49 9.24 3.80
C PRO A 397 -23.15 9.72 5.10
N ASP A 398 -22.56 10.70 5.78
CA ASP A 398 -23.06 11.27 7.04
C ASP A 398 -23.82 12.59 6.81
N GLY A 399 -23.78 13.11 5.58
CA GLY A 399 -24.50 14.32 5.16
C GLY A 399 -23.70 15.60 5.34
N ASP A 400 -22.38 15.48 5.53
CA ASP A 400 -21.49 16.61 5.70
C ASP A 400 -21.31 17.40 4.39
N TYR A 401 -20.92 18.68 4.53
CA TYR A 401 -20.71 19.55 3.38
C TYR A 401 -19.37 19.22 2.70
N LEU A 402 -19.37 19.18 1.35
CA LEU A 402 -18.19 18.82 0.56
C LEU A 402 -17.52 20.03 -0.06
N THR A 403 -16.19 20.04 0.01
CA THR A 403 -15.28 20.94 -0.72
C THR A 403 -14.43 20.15 -1.71
N PHE A 404 -13.96 20.83 -2.77
CA PHE A 404 -13.30 20.18 -3.89
C PHE A 404 -11.96 20.85 -4.16
N ARG A 405 -10.98 20.05 -4.63
CA ARG A 405 -9.71 20.55 -5.12
C ARG A 405 -9.21 19.69 -6.27
N TRP A 406 -8.91 20.34 -7.39
CA TRP A 406 -8.35 19.69 -8.57
C TRP A 406 -6.91 20.15 -8.79
N TRP A 407 -6.04 19.19 -9.06
CA TRP A 407 -4.63 19.50 -9.37
C TRP A 407 -4.02 18.45 -10.28
N GLN A 408 -2.91 18.81 -10.95
CA GLN A 408 -2.13 17.92 -11.79
C GLN A 408 -0.94 17.38 -11.01
N GLN A 409 -0.66 16.07 -11.13
CA GLN A 409 0.61 15.50 -10.69
C GLN A 409 1.70 15.85 -11.72
N PRO A 410 2.67 16.72 -11.39
CA PRO A 410 3.58 17.27 -12.41
C PRO A 410 4.71 16.32 -12.79
N GLU A 411 5.01 15.28 -12.03
CA GLU A 411 6.11 14.35 -12.31
C GLU A 411 5.80 13.34 -13.41
N ILE A 412 4.53 13.25 -13.82
CA ILE A 412 4.09 12.35 -14.89
C ILE A 412 3.82 13.14 -16.15
N GLY A 413 4.54 12.77 -17.23
CA GLY A 413 4.43 13.44 -18.52
C GLY A 413 5.05 14.85 -18.54
N ARG A 414 5.10 15.44 -19.74
CA ARG A 414 5.68 16.79 -19.97
C ARG A 414 4.62 17.87 -20.14
N ILE A 415 3.38 17.46 -20.42
CA ILE A 415 2.27 18.37 -20.68
C ILE A 415 1.82 18.99 -19.36
N ARG A 416 1.69 20.32 -19.33
CA ARG A 416 1.09 21.07 -18.22
C ARG A 416 -0.23 21.65 -18.70
N VAL A 417 -1.25 21.57 -17.85
CA VAL A 417 -2.60 22.04 -18.15
C VAL A 417 -3.03 23.12 -17.19
N ALA A 418 -3.82 24.06 -17.70
CA ALA A 418 -4.57 24.99 -16.86
C ALA A 418 -5.88 24.30 -16.45
N ILE A 419 -6.28 24.53 -15.19
CA ILE A 419 -7.51 24.00 -14.60
C ILE A 419 -8.30 25.17 -14.09
N ASP A 420 -9.38 25.53 -14.77
CA ASP A 420 -10.31 26.55 -14.31
C ASP A 420 -11.29 25.97 -13.31
N GLN A 421 -11.70 26.76 -12.32
CA GLN A 421 -12.61 26.35 -11.24
C GLN A 421 -12.03 25.14 -10.46
N SER A 422 -10.73 25.18 -10.16
CA SER A 422 -10.01 24.06 -9.51
C SER A 422 -10.43 23.81 -8.05
N ASP A 423 -11.27 24.66 -7.48
CA ASP A 423 -11.87 24.58 -6.14
C ASP A 423 -13.39 24.30 -6.18
N GLN A 424 -13.96 24.06 -7.38
CA GLN A 424 -15.38 23.83 -7.57
C GLN A 424 -15.68 22.36 -7.87
N PRO A 425 -16.93 21.88 -7.66
CA PRO A 425 -17.32 20.53 -8.01
C PRO A 425 -17.26 20.23 -9.52
N VAL A 426 -17.21 21.27 -10.35
CA VAL A 426 -17.02 21.16 -11.81
C VAL A 426 -15.81 21.99 -12.21
N ALA A 427 -14.83 21.33 -12.83
CA ALA A 427 -13.63 21.98 -13.33
C ALA A 427 -13.52 21.86 -14.85
N PHE A 428 -12.76 22.76 -15.46
CA PHE A 428 -12.45 22.74 -16.88
C PHE A 428 -10.94 22.67 -17.10
N VAL A 429 -10.51 21.69 -17.90
CA VAL A 429 -9.10 21.42 -18.17
C VAL A 429 -8.77 21.76 -19.61
N HIS A 430 -7.85 22.68 -19.81
CA HIS A 430 -7.46 23.13 -21.13
C HIS A 430 -6.24 22.36 -21.64
N ILE A 431 -6.45 21.53 -22.67
CA ILE A 431 -5.39 20.74 -23.28
C ILE A 431 -4.60 21.61 -24.25
N PRO A 432 -3.28 21.75 -24.09
CA PRO A 432 -2.46 22.54 -25.02
C PRO A 432 -2.59 22.08 -26.47
N ALA A 433 -2.52 23.01 -27.41
CA ALA A 433 -2.65 22.71 -28.85
C ALA A 433 -1.51 21.84 -29.43
N ASP A 434 -0.38 21.78 -28.71
CA ASP A 434 0.79 20.96 -29.01
C ASP A 434 0.86 19.67 -28.21
N ALA A 435 -0.15 19.35 -27.41
CA ALA A 435 -0.21 18.13 -26.60
C ALA A 435 -0.20 16.88 -27.49
N ARG A 436 0.79 15.99 -27.29
CA ARG A 436 0.94 14.77 -28.10
C ARG A 436 1.54 13.62 -27.28
N GLY A 437 0.89 12.47 -27.34
CA GLY A 437 1.46 11.18 -26.93
C GLY A 437 1.76 10.99 -25.45
N ASP A 438 1.46 11.96 -24.59
CA ASP A 438 1.65 11.88 -23.14
C ASP A 438 0.31 11.70 -22.44
N ALA A 439 0.35 11.10 -21.25
CA ALA A 439 -0.76 11.08 -20.31
C ALA A 439 -0.66 12.27 -19.34
N ILE A 440 -1.80 12.87 -19.00
CA ILE A 440 -1.92 13.92 -18.00
C ILE A 440 -2.65 13.34 -16.80
N HIS A 441 -2.01 13.32 -15.63
CA HIS A 441 -2.61 12.79 -14.41
C HIS A 441 -3.16 13.94 -13.56
N LEU A 442 -4.47 13.93 -13.38
CA LEU A 442 -5.18 14.87 -12.53
C LEU A 442 -5.71 14.14 -11.30
N ILE A 443 -5.79 14.82 -10.19
CA ILE A 443 -6.38 14.33 -8.96
C ILE A 443 -7.52 15.28 -8.55
N CYS A 444 -8.66 14.70 -8.20
CA CYS A 444 -9.74 15.35 -7.49
C CYS A 444 -9.66 14.93 -6.03
N GLU A 445 -9.51 15.88 -5.12
CA GLU A 445 -9.65 15.72 -3.68
C GLU A 445 -11.05 16.22 -3.30
N VAL A 446 -11.78 15.43 -2.52
CA VAL A 446 -13.10 15.79 -1.99
C VAL A 446 -13.03 15.66 -0.48
N HIS A 447 -13.14 16.78 0.22
CA HIS A 447 -13.07 16.87 1.67
C HIS A 447 -14.45 17.12 2.25
N ASP A 448 -14.76 16.51 3.39
CA ASP A 448 -15.92 16.84 4.20
C ASP A 448 -15.59 17.93 5.24
N ASP A 449 -16.63 18.48 5.88
CA ASP A 449 -16.51 19.38 7.04
C ASP A 449 -16.88 18.68 8.36
N GLY A 450 -17.00 17.36 8.34
CA GLY A 450 -17.23 16.53 9.51
C GLY A 450 -16.02 16.43 10.45
N PRO A 451 -16.15 15.69 11.57
CA PRO A 451 -15.02 15.43 12.45
C PRO A 451 -13.83 14.82 11.71
N PHE A 452 -12.63 15.35 11.98
CA PHE A 452 -11.36 15.01 11.34
C PHE A 452 -11.22 15.45 9.88
N HIS A 453 -12.23 16.05 9.26
CA HIS A 453 -12.15 16.55 7.87
C HIS A 453 -11.62 15.50 6.89
N LEU A 454 -12.37 14.41 6.74
CA LEU A 454 -11.93 13.27 5.95
C LEU A 454 -11.87 13.60 4.46
N VAL A 455 -11.01 12.92 3.74
CA VAL A 455 -10.81 13.12 2.31
C VAL A 455 -10.94 11.79 1.57
N SER A 456 -11.49 11.87 0.37
CA SER A 456 -11.40 10.84 -0.66
C SER A 456 -10.90 11.43 -1.96
N TYR A 457 -10.27 10.60 -2.74
CA TYR A 457 -9.62 11.02 -3.99
C TYR A 457 -10.23 10.35 -5.21
N ARG A 458 -9.96 10.93 -6.36
CA ARG A 458 -10.09 10.25 -7.63
C ARG A 458 -8.99 10.69 -8.58
N ARG A 459 -8.31 9.72 -9.16
CA ARG A 459 -7.33 9.97 -10.21
C ARG A 459 -8.00 9.94 -11.57
N ILE A 460 -7.73 10.96 -12.40
CA ILE A 460 -8.17 11.05 -13.77
C ILE A 460 -6.94 11.06 -14.67
N ILE A 461 -6.91 10.19 -15.67
CA ILE A 461 -5.82 10.10 -16.62
C ILE A 461 -6.34 10.50 -17.99
N LEU A 462 -5.90 11.66 -18.47
CA LEU A 462 -6.21 12.14 -19.81
C LEU A 462 -5.16 11.61 -20.78
N ILE A 463 -5.61 10.87 -21.80
CA ILE A 463 -4.75 10.24 -22.80
C ILE A 463 -4.79 11.09 -24.07
N CYS A 464 -3.69 11.81 -24.36
CA CYS A 464 -3.57 12.62 -25.57
C CYS A 464 -3.32 11.73 -26.77
N LYS A 465 -4.31 11.58 -27.66
CA LYS A 465 -4.13 10.82 -28.91
C LYS A 465 -3.15 11.53 -29.84
N HIS A 466 -2.31 10.77 -30.53
CA HIS A 466 -1.56 11.29 -31.67
C HIS A 466 -2.57 11.82 -32.68
N GLY A 467 -2.45 13.09 -33.09
CA GLY A 467 -3.23 13.59 -34.21
C GLY A 467 -2.90 12.75 -35.45
N THR A 468 -3.94 12.26 -36.11
CA THR A 468 -3.84 11.61 -37.41
C THR A 468 -3.34 12.59 -38.44
#